data_5a863276544881feb212e33952113372
#
_entry.id   5a863276544881feb212e33952113372
#
_cell.length_a   1.000
_cell.length_b   1.000
_cell.length_c   1.000
_cell.angle_alpha   90.00
_cell.angle_beta   90.00
_cell.angle_gamma   90.00
#
_symmetry.space_group_name_H-M   'P 1'
#
loop_
_entity.id
_entity.type
_entity.pdbx_description
1 polymer ?
#
loop_
_entity_poly.entity_id
_entity_poly.type
_entity_poly.pdbx_seq_one_letter_code
_entity_poly.pdbx_strand_id
1 'polypeptide(L)'
;MNTYQEIAPSAVRSADHAVRVANTQGKACHLVIDVTVVPGVDTVTVTIQGRDPTSGKLYTILASTALVATGTTVLKVGPGLPVTAKLSANDVLPHDVVIDFNHSAASNFTYSAGLHIVD
;
A
#
# COMPACT_ATOMS: atom_id res chain seq x y z
N MET A 1 16.57 -6.84 11.39
CA MET A 1 16.28 -5.46 11.79
C MET A 1 15.06 -4.96 11.03
N ASN A 2 14.14 -4.32 11.72
CA ASN A 2 13.00 -3.71 11.05
C ASN A 2 13.39 -2.37 10.46
N THR A 3 12.82 -2.06 9.30
CA THR A 3 13.02 -0.77 8.65
C THR A 3 11.69 -0.09 8.39
N TYR A 4 11.72 1.22 8.24
CA TYR A 4 10.54 2.02 7.91
C TYR A 4 10.83 2.84 6.67
N GLN A 5 9.89 2.84 5.74
CA GLN A 5 9.93 3.64 4.53
C GLN A 5 8.68 4.51 4.47
N GLU A 6 8.84 5.82 4.47
CA GLU A 6 7.73 6.71 4.20
C GLU A 6 7.32 6.59 2.73
N ILE A 7 6.07 6.21 2.49
CA ILE A 7 5.54 6.03 1.13
C ILE A 7 4.89 7.32 0.65
N ALA A 8 4.07 7.92 1.51
CA ALA A 8 3.38 9.17 1.18
C ALA A 8 3.24 10.01 2.43
N PRO A 9 3.88 11.19 2.50
CA PRO A 9 3.62 12.12 3.60
C PRO A 9 2.18 12.62 3.54
N SER A 10 1.64 13.03 4.69
CA SER A 10 0.28 13.56 4.76
C SER A 10 0.14 14.77 3.84
N ALA A 11 -0.74 14.66 2.85
CA ALA A 11 -0.98 15.72 1.87
C ALA A 11 -2.32 15.50 1.18
N VAL A 12 -2.84 16.56 0.60
CA VAL A 12 -4.03 16.50 -0.25
C VAL A 12 -3.64 15.89 -1.58
N ARG A 13 -4.38 14.87 -2.04
CA ARG A 13 -4.11 14.17 -3.28
C ARG A 13 -5.41 13.92 -4.03
N SER A 14 -5.36 14.12 -5.35
CA SER A 14 -6.52 13.95 -6.23
C SER A 14 -6.23 13.11 -7.46
N ALA A 15 -5.03 12.58 -7.60
CA ALA A 15 -4.60 11.84 -8.78
C ALA A 15 -3.95 10.51 -8.40
N ASP A 16 -4.05 9.54 -9.30
CA ASP A 16 -3.36 8.27 -9.15
C ASP A 16 -1.86 8.49 -9.08
N HIS A 17 -1.21 7.72 -8.23
CA HIS A 17 0.24 7.72 -8.15
C HIS A 17 0.72 6.39 -7.60
N ALA A 18 2.00 6.12 -7.79
CA ALA A 18 2.63 4.90 -7.29
C ALA A 18 4.02 5.23 -6.76
N VAL A 19 4.43 4.51 -5.71
CA VAL A 19 5.75 4.68 -5.10
C VAL A 19 6.46 3.34 -5.13
N ARG A 20 7.63 3.30 -5.75
CA ARG A 20 8.46 2.11 -5.81
C ARG A 20 9.41 2.05 -4.61
N VAL A 21 9.45 0.89 -3.97
CA VAL A 21 10.44 0.58 -2.94
C VAL A 21 11.35 -0.51 -3.49
N ALA A 22 12.53 -0.13 -3.95
CA ALA A 22 13.52 -1.06 -4.46
C ALA A 22 14.29 -1.67 -3.29
N ASN A 23 14.63 -2.95 -3.41
CA ASN A 23 15.50 -3.63 -2.46
C ASN A 23 14.93 -3.61 -1.03
N THR A 24 13.77 -4.23 -0.86
CA THR A 24 13.06 -4.23 0.43
C THR A 24 13.83 -4.93 1.54
N GLN A 25 14.60 -5.97 1.22
CA GLN A 25 15.44 -6.74 2.17
C GLN A 25 14.67 -7.25 3.39
N GLY A 26 13.40 -7.64 3.19
CA GLY A 26 12.56 -8.15 4.27
C GLY A 26 11.71 -9.31 3.83
N LYS A 27 11.10 -9.98 4.80
CA LYS A 27 10.19 -11.09 4.58
C LYS A 27 8.74 -10.66 4.57
N ALA A 28 8.42 -9.62 5.33
CA ALA A 28 7.06 -9.21 5.62
C ALA A 28 6.99 -7.68 5.72
N CYS A 29 5.78 -7.15 5.56
CA CYS A 29 5.56 -5.73 5.75
C CYS A 29 4.18 -5.42 6.34
N HIS A 30 4.09 -4.25 6.96
CA HIS A 30 2.84 -3.59 7.29
C HIS A 30 2.79 -2.28 6.52
N LEU A 31 1.75 -2.09 5.71
CA LEU A 31 1.48 -0.80 5.08
C LEU A 31 0.37 -0.13 5.87
N VAL A 32 0.68 0.98 6.51
CA VAL A 32 -0.27 1.75 7.32
C VAL A 32 -0.72 2.95 6.52
N ILE A 33 -2.02 3.02 6.24
CA ILE A 33 -2.64 4.12 5.51
C ILE A 33 -3.56 4.86 6.46
N ASP A 34 -3.31 6.13 6.68
CA ASP A 34 -4.13 6.97 7.54
C ASP A 34 -4.82 8.04 6.71
N VAL A 35 -6.14 7.90 6.56
CA VAL A 35 -6.98 8.83 5.81
C VAL A 35 -7.61 9.80 6.79
N THR A 36 -7.33 11.08 6.64
CA THR A 36 -7.81 12.12 7.55
C THR A 36 -8.91 13.00 6.96
N VAL A 37 -9.00 13.10 5.63
CA VAL A 37 -10.06 13.85 4.94
C VAL A 37 -10.51 13.07 3.72
N VAL A 38 -11.81 12.97 3.54
CA VAL A 38 -12.43 12.31 2.38
C VAL A 38 -13.36 13.28 1.65
N PRO A 39 -13.50 13.13 0.29
CA PRO A 39 -14.35 14.03 -0.49
C PRO A 39 -15.85 13.69 -0.44
N GLY A 40 -16.21 12.54 0.12
CA GLY A 40 -17.61 12.14 0.32
C GLY A 40 -18.06 10.98 -0.55
N VAL A 41 -17.84 11.02 -1.87
CA VAL A 41 -18.38 10.00 -2.79
C VAL A 41 -17.32 9.16 -3.48
N ASP A 42 -16.14 9.71 -3.69
CA ASP A 42 -15.07 9.00 -4.40
C ASP A 42 -14.27 8.11 -3.46
N THR A 43 -13.48 7.21 -4.04
CA THR A 43 -12.73 6.20 -3.30
C THR A 43 -11.26 6.25 -3.69
N VAL A 44 -10.41 5.75 -2.78
CA VAL A 44 -9.03 5.41 -3.10
C VAL A 44 -8.80 3.95 -2.75
N THR A 45 -8.20 3.21 -3.66
CA THR A 45 -7.80 1.81 -3.45
C THR A 45 -6.28 1.75 -3.43
N VAL A 46 -5.73 1.15 -2.39
CA VAL A 46 -4.29 1.02 -2.21
C VAL A 46 -3.91 -0.42 -2.46
N THR A 47 -2.93 -0.63 -3.35
CA THR A 47 -2.49 -1.96 -3.76
C THR A 47 -1.00 -2.14 -3.51
N ILE A 48 -0.64 -3.25 -2.88
CA ILE A 48 0.75 -3.67 -2.78
C ILE A 48 1.02 -4.57 -3.97
N GLN A 49 1.97 -4.17 -4.82
CA GLN A 49 2.36 -4.90 -6.00
C GLN A 49 3.81 -5.35 -5.90
N GLY A 50 4.10 -6.54 -6.39
CA GLY A 50 5.46 -6.96 -6.65
C GLY A 50 5.90 -6.46 -8.02
N ARG A 51 7.19 -6.20 -8.16
CA ARG A 51 7.77 -5.82 -9.45
C ARG A 51 8.91 -6.78 -9.77
N ASP A 52 8.85 -7.38 -10.96
CA ASP A 52 9.95 -8.21 -11.44
C ASP A 52 11.09 -7.31 -11.91
N PRO A 53 12.28 -7.37 -11.27
CA PRO A 53 13.40 -6.50 -11.67
C PRO A 53 13.88 -6.72 -13.09
N THR A 54 13.70 -7.93 -13.62
CA THR A 54 14.17 -8.27 -14.97
C THR A 54 13.28 -7.67 -16.05
N SER A 55 11.97 -7.87 -15.94
CA SER A 55 11.02 -7.43 -16.96
C SER A 55 10.38 -6.08 -16.65
N GLY A 56 10.39 -5.67 -15.38
CA GLY A 56 9.69 -4.48 -14.91
C GLY A 56 8.19 -4.68 -14.74
N LYS A 57 7.68 -5.89 -14.92
CA LYS A 57 6.25 -6.16 -14.81
C LYS A 57 5.79 -6.14 -13.37
N LEU A 58 4.57 -5.64 -13.18
CA LEU A 58 3.91 -5.55 -11.88
C LEU A 58 2.89 -6.68 -11.74
N TYR A 59 2.74 -7.17 -10.51
CA TYR A 59 1.71 -8.15 -10.18
C TYR A 59 1.14 -7.83 -8.80
N THR A 60 -0.18 -7.99 -8.64
CA THR A 60 -0.85 -7.65 -7.40
C THR A 60 -0.59 -8.70 -6.34
N ILE A 61 -0.19 -8.26 -5.15
CA ILE A 61 -0.06 -9.11 -3.96
C ILE A 61 -1.29 -8.94 -3.08
N LEU A 62 -1.66 -7.71 -2.77
CA LEU A 62 -2.76 -7.40 -1.87
C LEU A 62 -3.33 -6.03 -2.20
N ALA A 63 -4.65 -5.96 -2.37
CA ALA A 63 -5.35 -4.70 -2.58
C ALA A 63 -6.28 -4.44 -1.41
N SER A 64 -6.37 -3.19 -0.96
CA SER A 64 -7.33 -2.77 0.05
C SER A 64 -8.77 -2.81 -0.49
N THR A 65 -9.74 -2.68 0.40
CA THR A 65 -11.08 -2.26 -0.02
C THR A 65 -11.00 -0.82 -0.56
N ALA A 66 -12.03 -0.40 -1.28
CA ALA A 66 -12.17 1.00 -1.66
C ALA A 66 -12.35 1.84 -0.38
N LEU A 67 -11.40 2.72 -0.09
CA LEU A 67 -11.42 3.54 1.12
C LEU A 67 -12.32 4.74 0.88
N VAL A 68 -13.35 4.88 1.73
CA VAL A 68 -14.39 5.92 1.57
C VAL A 68 -14.55 6.78 2.82
N ALA A 69 -13.88 6.43 3.91
CA ALA A 69 -14.04 7.09 5.20
C ALA A 69 -12.68 7.38 5.83
N THR A 70 -12.65 8.32 6.76
CA THR A 70 -11.46 8.57 7.58
C THR A 70 -11.16 7.38 8.47
N GLY A 71 -9.91 7.20 8.80
CA GLY A 71 -9.45 6.11 9.67
C GLY A 71 -8.14 5.51 9.18
N THR A 72 -7.66 4.55 9.95
CA THR A 72 -6.39 3.87 9.69
C THR A 72 -6.66 2.48 9.16
N THR A 73 -6.03 2.14 8.03
CA THR A 73 -6.06 0.82 7.42
C THR A 73 -4.65 0.24 7.44
N VAL A 74 -4.51 -1.00 7.87
CA VAL A 74 -3.23 -1.70 7.88
C VAL A 74 -3.32 -2.90 6.96
N LEU A 75 -2.48 -2.92 5.93
CA LEU A 75 -2.33 -4.06 5.03
C LEU A 75 -1.07 -4.84 5.41
N LYS A 76 -1.19 -6.15 5.53
CA LYS A 76 -0.10 -7.02 5.99
C LYS A 76 0.22 -8.07 4.95
N VAL A 77 1.50 -8.20 4.63
CA VAL A 77 2.00 -9.26 3.75
C VAL A 77 3.13 -9.98 4.47
N GLY A 78 3.05 -11.29 4.53
CA GLY A 78 4.11 -12.08 5.15
C GLY A 78 3.87 -13.58 5.03
N PRO A 79 4.95 -14.38 5.02
CA PRO A 79 4.82 -15.84 4.97
C PRO A 79 4.23 -16.34 6.28
N GLY A 80 3.21 -17.21 6.17
CA GLY A 80 2.55 -17.81 7.32
C GLY A 80 1.47 -16.97 7.97
N LEU A 81 1.17 -15.77 7.45
CA LEU A 81 0.08 -14.96 7.98
C LEU A 81 -1.28 -15.58 7.63
N PRO A 82 -2.24 -15.54 8.56
CA PRO A 82 -3.63 -15.88 8.21
C PRO A 82 -4.14 -14.93 7.13
N VAL A 83 -4.78 -15.47 6.10
CA VAL A 83 -5.32 -14.66 5.00
C VAL A 83 -6.65 -14.05 5.44
N THR A 84 -6.74 -12.74 5.38
CA THR A 84 -7.97 -11.99 5.53
C THR A 84 -8.17 -11.17 4.27
N ALA A 85 -9.30 -11.36 3.58
CA ALA A 85 -9.59 -10.69 2.32
C ALA A 85 -9.40 -9.17 2.47
N LYS A 86 -8.61 -8.57 1.56
CA LYS A 86 -8.36 -7.13 1.50
C LYS A 86 -7.56 -6.56 2.69
N LEU A 87 -7.05 -7.40 3.59
CA LEU A 87 -6.29 -6.94 4.76
C LEU A 87 -4.96 -7.66 4.93
N SER A 88 -4.88 -8.94 4.62
CA SER A 88 -3.62 -9.68 4.79
C SER A 88 -3.44 -10.74 3.71
N ALA A 89 -2.18 -10.98 3.36
CA ALA A 89 -1.78 -12.00 2.40
C ALA A 89 -0.68 -12.88 2.97
N ASN A 90 -0.81 -14.18 2.75
CA ASN A 90 0.22 -15.16 3.06
C ASN A 90 1.13 -15.28 1.84
N ASP A 91 2.14 -14.42 1.78
CA ASP A 91 3.07 -14.37 0.67
C ASP A 91 4.40 -13.80 1.14
N VAL A 92 5.45 -14.02 0.37
CA VAL A 92 6.73 -13.40 0.64
C VAL A 92 6.73 -11.96 0.14
N LEU A 93 7.47 -11.11 0.84
CA LEU A 93 7.68 -9.74 0.37
C LEU A 93 8.76 -9.77 -0.73
N PRO A 94 8.43 -9.39 -1.98
CA PRO A 94 9.42 -9.44 -3.04
C PRO A 94 10.50 -8.38 -2.87
N HIS A 95 11.59 -8.56 -3.61
CA HIS A 95 12.74 -7.65 -3.61
C HIS A 95 12.35 -6.22 -4.00
N ASP A 96 11.47 -6.09 -4.99
CA ASP A 96 10.96 -4.82 -5.51
C ASP A 96 9.45 -4.77 -5.28
N VAL A 97 8.98 -3.69 -4.68
CA VAL A 97 7.56 -3.49 -4.35
C VAL A 97 7.11 -2.13 -4.86
N VAL A 98 5.89 -2.07 -5.36
CA VAL A 98 5.24 -0.82 -5.75
C VAL A 98 3.96 -0.67 -4.95
N ILE A 99 3.78 0.47 -4.32
CA ILE A 99 2.56 0.84 -3.63
C ILE A 99 1.77 1.76 -4.55
N ASP A 100 0.64 1.28 -5.02
CA ASP A 100 -0.21 1.96 -6.00
C ASP A 100 -1.42 2.58 -5.31
N PHE A 101 -1.68 3.85 -5.59
CA PHE A 101 -2.84 4.58 -5.09
C PHE A 101 -3.73 4.92 -6.28
N ASN A 102 -4.90 4.28 -6.34
CA ASN A 102 -5.84 4.45 -7.44
C ASN A 102 -7.07 5.21 -6.93
N HIS A 103 -7.26 6.43 -7.42
CA HIS A 103 -8.41 7.27 -7.11
C HIS A 103 -9.53 7.02 -8.13
N SER A 104 -10.77 6.87 -7.65
CA SER A 104 -11.91 6.65 -8.55
C SER A 104 -12.24 7.89 -9.38
N ALA A 105 -11.91 9.07 -8.89
CA ALA A 105 -12.10 10.34 -9.60
C ALA A 105 -11.12 11.39 -9.02
N ALA A 106 -11.05 12.55 -9.67
CA ALA A 106 -10.15 13.64 -9.29
C ALA A 106 -10.71 14.46 -8.12
N SER A 107 -11.02 13.81 -7.01
CA SER A 107 -11.49 14.46 -5.78
C SER A 107 -10.42 14.42 -4.71
N ASN A 108 -10.44 15.39 -3.80
CA ASN A 108 -9.37 15.57 -2.83
C ASN A 108 -9.52 14.65 -1.64
N PHE A 109 -8.54 13.75 -1.47
CA PHE A 109 -8.30 13.01 -0.24
C PHE A 109 -7.09 13.59 0.47
N THR A 110 -7.07 13.50 1.79
CA THR A 110 -5.86 13.74 2.57
C THR A 110 -5.49 12.44 3.28
N TYR A 111 -4.32 11.91 3.00
CA TYR A 111 -3.83 10.69 3.63
C TYR A 111 -2.31 10.64 3.69
N SER A 112 -1.83 9.76 4.55
CA SER A 112 -0.42 9.38 4.61
C SER A 112 -0.30 7.87 4.51
N ALA A 113 0.86 7.39 4.11
CA ALA A 113 1.15 5.96 4.05
C ALA A 113 2.60 5.70 4.43
N GLY A 114 2.80 4.70 5.27
CA GLY A 114 4.12 4.27 5.71
C GLY A 114 4.25 2.76 5.63
N LEU A 115 5.40 2.29 5.21
CA LEU A 115 5.71 0.87 5.05
C LEU A 115 6.72 0.44 6.10
N HIS A 116 6.30 -0.48 6.97
CA HIS A 116 7.16 -1.11 7.96
C HIS A 116 7.60 -2.47 7.41
N ILE A 117 8.89 -2.66 7.25
CA ILE A 117 9.47 -3.89 6.70
C ILE A 117 10.12 -4.69 7.82
N VAL A 118 9.82 -5.98 7.86
CA VAL A 118 10.30 -6.92 8.89
C VAL A 118 11.21 -7.94 8.24
N ASP A 119 12.32 -8.19 8.88
CA ASP A 119 13.29 -9.21 8.45
C ASP A 119 12.72 -10.61 8.51
#